data_f7b32c86bbe9666c31397d61311d8892
#
_entry.id   f7b32c86bbe9666c31397d61311d8892
#
_cell.length_a   1.000
_cell.length_b   1.000
_cell.length_c   1.000
_cell.angle_alpha   90.00
_cell.angle_beta   90.00
_cell.angle_gamma   90.00
#
_symmetry.space_group_name_H-M   'P 1'
#
loop_
_entity.id
_entity.type
_entity.pdbx_description
1 polymer ?
#
loop_
_entity_poly.entity_id
_entity_poly.type
_entity_poly.pdbx_seq_one_letter_code
_entity_poly.pdbx_strand_id
1 'polypeptide(L)'
;MLLGTLQITGEEVRDAEVKAICDSLDDNSIRILSLRGCRVQDEDFKKLMESLKECESLIQLNLNLGVCNGKHRIKWLSEALIVNKCLNSLFLHGTSLGDEGLECLMPSFQVHPKLCSLDLGDCQLGDDGIKQICTLLPSTDGRDGLFELTLSANQNVSPKGWTELAIAIAAKSQLHCLYLDYNNIGDYGAGVFSVALAASSTLEKVDFEGCGIGERGGEMFFTVVANYQTKLDELVLFENNISAELIGQISDCLSHKSQECEERDTDKSHREDNDKAL
;
A
#
# COMPACT_ATOMS: atom_id res chain seq x y z
N MET A 1 -0.94 -28.44 -7.91
CA MET A 1 -1.46 -28.44 -6.53
C MET A 1 -2.07 -27.07 -6.28
N LEU A 2 -3.32 -26.98 -5.80
CA LEU A 2 -3.89 -25.71 -5.38
C LEU A 2 -3.23 -25.31 -4.06
N LEU A 3 -2.49 -24.20 -4.05
CA LEU A 3 -1.84 -23.67 -2.85
C LEU A 3 -2.90 -23.06 -1.91
N GLY A 4 -2.80 -23.38 -0.63
CA GLY A 4 -3.80 -23.03 0.38
C GLY A 4 -3.68 -21.62 0.93
N THR A 5 -4.72 -21.23 1.67
CA THR A 5 -4.76 -20.03 2.51
C THR A 5 -4.88 -20.49 3.95
N LEU A 6 -4.03 -19.95 4.85
CA LEU A 6 -4.11 -20.18 6.28
C LEU A 6 -4.40 -18.86 6.97
N GLN A 7 -5.51 -18.80 7.71
CA GLN A 7 -5.94 -17.59 8.42
C GLN A 7 -6.34 -17.93 9.85
N ILE A 8 -5.72 -17.26 10.81
CA ILE A 8 -6.05 -17.27 12.22
C ILE A 8 -6.22 -15.81 12.65
N THR A 9 -7.26 -15.49 13.42
CA THR A 9 -7.55 -14.11 13.80
C THR A 9 -7.86 -14.01 15.27
N GLY A 10 -7.09 -13.17 15.98
CA GLY A 10 -7.35 -12.79 17.37
C GLY A 10 -7.09 -13.90 18.40
N GLU A 11 -6.54 -15.02 18.01
CA GLU A 11 -6.32 -16.17 18.88
C GLU A 11 -4.86 -16.26 19.37
N GLU A 12 -4.64 -17.15 20.33
CA GLU A 12 -3.29 -17.56 20.74
C GLU A 12 -2.83 -18.69 19.83
N VAL A 13 -1.76 -18.48 19.09
CA VAL A 13 -1.15 -19.50 18.23
C VAL A 13 -0.15 -20.31 19.06
N ARG A 14 -0.43 -21.59 19.26
CA ARG A 14 0.33 -22.51 20.13
C ARG A 14 1.27 -23.37 19.32
N ASP A 15 2.16 -24.09 20.00
CA ASP A 15 3.20 -24.94 19.41
C ASP A 15 2.71 -25.85 18.27
N ALA A 16 1.51 -26.42 18.38
CA ALA A 16 0.96 -27.32 17.36
C ALA A 16 0.57 -26.55 16.08
N GLU A 17 -0.06 -25.38 16.23
CA GLU A 17 -0.41 -24.51 15.10
C GLU A 17 0.86 -23.90 14.48
N VAL A 18 1.81 -23.43 15.32
CA VAL A 18 3.11 -22.93 14.85
C VAL A 18 3.82 -23.96 14.01
N LYS A 19 3.88 -25.22 14.50
CA LYS A 19 4.49 -26.32 13.75
C LYS A 19 3.78 -26.55 12.40
N ALA A 20 2.46 -26.59 12.39
CA ALA A 20 1.69 -26.79 11.16
C ALA A 20 1.89 -25.65 10.16
N ILE A 21 2.04 -24.39 10.64
CA ILE A 21 2.37 -23.25 9.78
C ILE A 21 3.77 -23.39 9.21
N CYS A 22 4.79 -23.71 10.04
CA CYS A 22 6.17 -23.94 9.58
C CYS A 22 6.22 -25.06 8.55
N ASP A 23 5.61 -26.23 8.84
CA ASP A 23 5.55 -27.35 7.89
C ASP A 23 4.93 -26.91 6.55
N SER A 24 3.88 -26.07 6.57
CA SER A 24 3.21 -25.56 5.37
C SER A 24 4.06 -24.54 4.59
N LEU A 25 4.88 -23.74 5.27
CA LEU A 25 5.85 -22.81 4.64
C LEU A 25 6.99 -23.61 4.01
N ASP A 26 7.56 -24.55 4.75
CA ASP A 26 8.70 -25.39 4.30
C ASP A 26 8.31 -26.28 3.11
N ASP A 27 7.07 -26.82 3.11
CA ASP A 27 6.51 -27.63 2.01
C ASP A 27 6.02 -26.78 0.81
N ASN A 28 6.08 -25.45 0.90
CA ASN A 28 5.55 -24.54 -0.14
C ASN A 28 4.09 -24.81 -0.50
N SER A 29 3.26 -25.13 0.49
CA SER A 29 1.85 -25.51 0.30
C SER A 29 0.85 -24.37 0.48
N ILE A 30 1.30 -23.18 0.95
CA ILE A 30 0.45 -22.01 1.18
C ILE A 30 0.92 -20.79 0.39
N ARG A 31 -0.06 -19.95 -0.03
CA ARG A 31 0.17 -18.68 -0.70
C ARG A 31 -0.16 -17.48 0.18
N ILE A 32 -1.08 -17.64 1.11
CA ILE A 32 -1.56 -16.59 2.00
C ILE A 32 -1.46 -17.08 3.42
N LEU A 33 -0.75 -16.34 4.27
CA LEU A 33 -0.70 -16.52 5.72
C LEU A 33 -1.21 -15.25 6.40
N SER A 34 -2.27 -15.39 7.22
CA SER A 34 -2.78 -14.31 8.05
C SER A 34 -2.82 -14.75 9.51
N LEU A 35 -2.12 -13.98 10.34
CA LEU A 35 -2.09 -14.11 11.81
C LEU A 35 -2.65 -12.85 12.48
N ARG A 36 -3.59 -12.16 11.85
CA ARG A 36 -4.12 -10.86 12.27
C ARG A 36 -4.57 -10.85 13.72
N GLY A 37 -3.93 -10.02 14.55
CA GLY A 37 -4.26 -9.85 15.97
C GLY A 37 -3.96 -11.07 16.84
N CYS A 38 -3.24 -12.06 16.35
CA CYS A 38 -2.88 -13.26 17.08
C CYS A 38 -1.79 -12.99 18.13
N ARG A 39 -1.87 -13.74 19.22
CA ARG A 39 -0.79 -13.81 20.20
C ARG A 39 0.12 -14.98 19.86
N VAL A 40 1.35 -14.69 19.54
CA VAL A 40 2.42 -15.65 19.23
C VAL A 40 3.54 -15.41 20.21
N GLN A 41 4.12 -16.46 20.81
CA GLN A 41 5.30 -16.33 21.67
C GLN A 41 6.53 -15.94 20.84
N ASP A 42 7.50 -15.25 21.43
CA ASP A 42 8.66 -14.72 20.69
C ASP A 42 9.47 -15.83 20.01
N GLU A 43 9.71 -16.94 20.70
CA GLU A 43 10.44 -18.08 20.12
C GLU A 43 9.69 -18.72 18.95
N ASP A 44 8.36 -18.74 19.01
CA ASP A 44 7.50 -19.26 17.95
C ASP A 44 7.44 -18.30 16.76
N PHE A 45 7.32 -17.00 17.03
CA PHE A 45 7.43 -15.99 15.97
C PHE A 45 8.77 -16.09 15.22
N LYS A 46 9.87 -16.31 15.96
CA LYS A 46 11.19 -16.51 15.37
C LYS A 46 11.22 -17.76 14.48
N LYS A 47 10.64 -18.89 14.90
CA LYS A 47 10.54 -20.10 14.07
C LYS A 47 9.78 -19.84 12.78
N LEU A 48 8.64 -19.13 12.85
CA LEU A 48 7.87 -18.73 11.68
C LEU A 48 8.71 -17.89 10.69
N MET A 49 9.51 -16.95 11.22
CA MET A 49 10.38 -16.13 10.37
C MET A 49 11.53 -16.95 9.75
N GLU A 50 12.05 -17.96 10.43
CA GLU A 50 13.05 -18.87 9.86
C GLU A 50 12.45 -19.70 8.70
N SER A 51 11.26 -20.30 8.84
CA SER A 51 10.58 -21.00 7.75
C SER A 51 10.21 -20.06 6.60
N LEU A 52 9.88 -18.79 6.89
CA LEU A 52 9.59 -17.79 5.85
C LEU A 52 10.78 -17.53 4.93
N LYS A 53 12.02 -17.61 5.42
CA LYS A 53 13.24 -17.33 4.62
C LYS A 53 13.31 -18.19 3.37
N GLU A 54 13.05 -19.47 3.49
CA GLU A 54 13.20 -20.47 2.43
C GLU A 54 11.90 -20.75 1.66
N CYS A 55 10.77 -20.16 2.11
CA CYS A 55 9.49 -20.33 1.44
C CYS A 55 9.47 -19.63 0.08
N GLU A 56 9.10 -20.36 -0.97
CA GLU A 56 9.01 -19.86 -2.35
C GLU A 56 7.56 -19.64 -2.84
N SER A 57 6.57 -20.05 -2.05
CA SER A 57 5.15 -20.02 -2.45
C SER A 57 4.34 -18.89 -1.85
N LEU A 58 4.76 -18.32 -0.68
CA LEU A 58 3.98 -17.34 0.05
C LEU A 58 4.04 -15.98 -0.65
N ILE A 59 2.89 -15.51 -1.11
CA ILE A 59 2.79 -14.20 -1.78
C ILE A 59 2.22 -13.12 -0.86
N GLN A 60 1.48 -13.49 0.18
CA GLN A 60 0.87 -12.52 1.11
C GLN A 60 1.07 -12.95 2.56
N LEU A 61 1.60 -12.02 3.37
CA LEU A 61 1.78 -12.17 4.82
C LEU A 61 1.05 -11.07 5.56
N ASN A 62 0.10 -11.45 6.43
CA ASN A 62 -0.64 -10.50 7.26
C ASN A 62 -0.29 -10.70 8.74
N LEU A 63 0.37 -9.70 9.30
CA LEU A 63 0.77 -9.59 10.71
C LEU A 63 0.11 -8.39 11.40
N ASN A 64 -1.04 -7.92 10.91
CA ASN A 64 -1.75 -6.77 11.44
C ASN A 64 -2.11 -6.91 12.93
N LEU A 65 -2.36 -5.77 13.57
CA LEU A 65 -2.78 -5.64 14.97
C LEU A 65 -1.73 -6.18 15.96
N GLY A 66 -0.49 -5.76 15.75
CA GLY A 66 0.58 -5.90 16.72
C GLY A 66 1.24 -7.27 16.80
N VAL A 67 0.99 -8.18 15.85
CA VAL A 67 1.67 -9.49 15.82
C VAL A 67 3.18 -9.32 15.73
N CYS A 68 3.65 -8.28 15.02
CA CYS A 68 5.07 -7.96 14.84
C CYS A 68 5.59 -6.89 15.81
N ASN A 69 4.88 -6.62 16.93
CA ASN A 69 5.34 -5.61 17.88
C ASN A 69 6.66 -6.01 18.58
N GLY A 70 7.53 -5.01 18.74
CA GLY A 70 8.80 -5.13 19.47
C GLY A 70 10.03 -5.26 18.56
N LYS A 71 11.13 -4.63 18.99
CA LYS A 71 12.37 -4.51 18.20
C LYS A 71 12.93 -5.85 17.71
N HIS A 72 12.80 -6.91 18.52
CA HIS A 72 13.30 -8.24 18.14
C HIS A 72 12.49 -8.85 16.99
N ARG A 73 11.15 -8.75 17.03
CA ARG A 73 10.27 -9.29 16.00
C ARG A 73 10.45 -8.54 14.66
N ILE A 74 10.55 -7.21 14.73
CA ILE A 74 10.84 -6.38 13.55
C ILE A 74 12.16 -6.79 12.92
N LYS A 75 13.19 -7.03 13.74
CA LYS A 75 14.49 -7.50 13.25
C LYS A 75 14.41 -8.88 12.61
N TRP A 76 13.74 -9.86 13.23
CA TRP A 76 13.57 -11.20 12.66
C TRP A 76 12.78 -11.16 11.34
N LEU A 77 11.74 -10.33 11.27
CA LEU A 77 11.02 -10.10 10.01
C LEU A 77 11.94 -9.52 8.93
N SER A 78 12.72 -8.48 9.25
CA SER A 78 13.68 -7.90 8.31
C SER A 78 14.70 -8.94 7.81
N GLU A 79 15.27 -9.73 8.71
CA GLU A 79 16.21 -10.80 8.37
C GLU A 79 15.56 -11.87 7.46
N ALA A 80 14.29 -12.20 7.71
CA ALA A 80 13.56 -13.13 6.86
C ALA A 80 13.33 -12.57 5.45
N LEU A 81 12.90 -11.31 5.35
CA LEU A 81 12.61 -10.65 4.08
C LEU A 81 13.86 -10.38 3.23
N ILE A 82 15.05 -10.26 3.82
CA ILE A 82 16.31 -10.15 3.06
C ILE A 82 16.57 -11.43 2.26
N VAL A 83 16.23 -12.58 2.83
CA VAL A 83 16.44 -13.91 2.20
C VAL A 83 15.26 -14.30 1.31
N ASN A 84 14.03 -14.13 1.80
CA ASN A 84 12.82 -14.43 1.04
C ASN A 84 12.76 -13.63 -0.26
N LYS A 85 12.30 -14.26 -1.34
CA LYS A 85 12.22 -13.65 -2.68
C LYS A 85 10.85 -13.80 -3.34
N CYS A 86 9.87 -14.32 -2.61
CA CYS A 86 8.55 -14.61 -3.19
C CYS A 86 7.44 -13.67 -2.70
N LEU A 87 7.58 -13.06 -1.51
CA LEU A 87 6.54 -12.25 -0.91
C LEU A 87 6.24 -11.02 -1.77
N ASN A 88 4.95 -10.80 -2.05
CA ASN A 88 4.46 -9.67 -2.82
C ASN A 88 3.79 -8.61 -1.91
N SER A 89 3.03 -9.06 -0.91
CA SER A 89 2.23 -8.18 -0.06
C SER A 89 2.51 -8.45 1.42
N LEU A 90 2.83 -7.38 2.16
CA LEU A 90 3.07 -7.40 3.60
C LEU A 90 2.13 -6.42 4.33
N PHE A 91 1.39 -6.93 5.31
CA PHE A 91 0.45 -6.13 6.10
C PHE A 91 0.93 -6.07 7.56
N LEU A 92 1.19 -4.84 8.03
CA LEU A 92 1.67 -4.52 9.38
C LEU A 92 0.75 -3.51 10.10
N HIS A 93 -0.46 -3.26 9.58
CA HIS A 93 -1.41 -2.30 10.14
C HIS A 93 -1.61 -2.49 11.65
N GLY A 94 -1.57 -1.39 12.42
CA GLY A 94 -1.71 -1.44 13.87
C GLY A 94 -0.49 -2.03 14.60
N THR A 95 0.67 -2.04 13.95
CA THR A 95 1.96 -2.39 14.58
C THR A 95 2.62 -1.14 15.11
N SER A 96 3.04 -1.11 16.39
CA SER A 96 3.80 0.01 16.97
C SER A 96 5.22 0.03 16.41
N LEU A 97 5.33 0.40 15.14
CA LEU A 97 6.59 0.40 14.38
C LEU A 97 7.40 1.67 14.66
N GLY A 98 6.77 2.83 14.51
CA GLY A 98 7.44 4.13 14.50
C GLY A 98 8.51 4.25 13.39
N ASP A 99 9.14 5.40 13.31
CA ASP A 99 10.19 5.64 12.29
C ASP A 99 11.42 4.74 12.50
N GLU A 100 11.80 4.48 13.77
CA GLU A 100 12.93 3.59 14.11
C GLU A 100 12.67 2.13 13.70
N GLY A 101 11.45 1.64 13.89
CA GLY A 101 11.10 0.28 13.48
C GLY A 101 11.06 0.15 11.96
N LEU A 102 10.56 1.17 11.27
CA LEU A 102 10.60 1.21 9.81
C LEU A 102 12.05 1.22 9.30
N GLU A 103 12.95 2.01 9.93
CA GLU A 103 14.37 2.03 9.59
C GLU A 103 15.01 0.62 9.66
N CYS A 104 14.60 -0.20 10.64
CA CYS A 104 15.05 -1.60 10.73
C CYS A 104 14.55 -2.48 9.57
N LEU A 105 13.39 -2.19 8.96
CA LEU A 105 12.83 -2.93 7.83
C LEU A 105 13.35 -2.43 6.47
N MET A 106 13.77 -1.17 6.37
CA MET A 106 14.17 -0.56 5.11
C MET A 106 15.22 -1.34 4.32
N PRO A 107 16.30 -1.91 4.94
CA PRO A 107 17.27 -2.72 4.20
C PRO A 107 16.63 -3.91 3.48
N SER A 108 15.62 -4.55 4.09
CA SER A 108 14.91 -5.67 3.47
C SER A 108 13.97 -5.20 2.34
N PHE A 109 13.23 -4.11 2.54
CA PHE A 109 12.32 -3.57 1.54
C PHE A 109 13.06 -3.08 0.28
N GLN A 110 14.24 -2.50 0.45
CA GLN A 110 15.05 -1.98 -0.66
C GLN A 110 15.63 -3.09 -1.56
N VAL A 111 15.88 -4.29 -1.01
CA VAL A 111 16.48 -5.40 -1.77
C VAL A 111 15.48 -6.48 -2.18
N HIS A 112 14.26 -6.43 -1.65
CA HIS A 112 13.26 -7.46 -1.95
C HIS A 112 12.71 -7.32 -3.39
N PRO A 113 12.87 -8.34 -4.25
CA PRO A 113 12.61 -8.18 -5.68
C PRO A 113 11.12 -8.08 -6.04
N LYS A 114 10.22 -8.66 -5.22
CA LYS A 114 8.79 -8.79 -5.56
C LYS A 114 7.84 -8.04 -4.62
N LEU A 115 8.35 -7.46 -3.52
CA LEU A 115 7.50 -6.75 -2.57
C LEU A 115 7.01 -5.44 -3.21
N CYS A 116 5.72 -5.36 -3.51
CA CYS A 116 5.09 -4.23 -4.17
C CYS A 116 3.84 -3.69 -3.48
N SER A 117 3.30 -4.40 -2.47
CA SER A 117 2.16 -3.94 -1.66
C SER A 117 2.54 -3.92 -0.18
N LEU A 118 2.43 -2.73 0.45
CA LEU A 118 2.72 -2.52 1.86
C LEU A 118 1.54 -1.85 2.56
N ASP A 119 1.07 -2.47 3.65
CA ASP A 119 0.13 -1.84 4.58
C ASP A 119 0.87 -1.47 5.88
N LEU A 120 1.09 -0.18 6.05
CA LEU A 120 1.71 0.47 7.20
C LEU A 120 0.73 1.42 7.91
N GLY A 121 -0.57 1.16 7.83
CA GLY A 121 -1.61 1.93 8.52
C GLY A 121 -1.49 1.79 10.04
N ASP A 122 -1.80 2.87 10.78
CA ASP A 122 -1.72 2.93 12.24
C ASP A 122 -0.38 2.39 12.81
N CYS A 123 0.72 2.69 12.12
CA CYS A 123 2.07 2.26 12.51
C CYS A 123 2.86 3.32 13.28
N GLN A 124 2.23 4.44 13.67
CA GLN A 124 2.84 5.55 14.42
C GLN A 124 4.03 6.20 13.68
N LEU A 125 3.95 6.22 12.35
CA LEU A 125 4.98 6.85 11.51
C LEU A 125 4.90 8.37 11.61
N GLY A 126 6.05 9.00 11.51
CA GLY A 126 6.23 10.45 11.39
C GLY A 126 6.87 10.83 10.06
N ASP A 127 7.38 12.06 9.98
CA ASP A 127 7.97 12.60 8.74
C ASP A 127 9.21 11.82 8.28
N ASP A 128 10.04 11.35 9.21
CA ASP A 128 11.23 10.57 8.87
C ASP A 128 10.86 9.20 8.28
N GLY A 129 9.78 8.57 8.76
CA GLY A 129 9.22 7.36 8.18
C GLY A 129 8.72 7.58 6.75
N ILE A 130 7.97 8.66 6.53
CA ILE A 130 7.50 9.02 5.18
C ILE A 130 8.67 9.25 4.23
N LYS A 131 9.71 9.96 4.66
CA LYS A 131 10.91 10.17 3.86
C LYS A 131 11.59 8.86 3.46
N GLN A 132 11.65 7.88 4.35
CA GLN A 132 12.16 6.55 4.03
C GLN A 132 11.27 5.85 3.00
N ILE A 133 9.94 5.86 3.17
CA ILE A 133 8.97 5.26 2.24
C ILE A 133 9.10 5.86 0.84
N CYS A 134 9.33 7.17 0.70
CA CYS A 134 9.54 7.82 -0.59
C CYS A 134 10.66 7.16 -1.42
N THR A 135 11.65 6.54 -0.79
CA THR A 135 12.73 5.82 -1.50
C THR A 135 12.29 4.50 -2.11
N LEU A 136 11.11 3.98 -1.71
CA LEU A 136 10.56 2.73 -2.19
C LEU A 136 9.62 2.92 -3.40
N LEU A 137 9.17 4.15 -3.67
CA LEU A 137 8.17 4.43 -4.72
C LEU A 137 8.69 4.22 -6.15
N PRO A 138 9.94 4.65 -6.51
CA PRO A 138 10.44 4.45 -7.85
C PRO A 138 10.88 3.01 -8.09
N SER A 139 10.82 2.58 -9.34
CA SER A 139 11.50 1.37 -9.79
C SER A 139 13.03 1.58 -9.73
N THR A 140 13.75 0.50 -9.49
CA THR A 140 15.21 0.46 -9.50
C THR A 140 15.68 -0.82 -10.19
N ASP A 141 16.98 -0.94 -10.48
CA ASP A 141 17.55 -2.19 -11.00
C ASP A 141 17.30 -3.34 -9.98
N GLY A 142 16.36 -4.23 -10.32
CA GLY A 142 16.00 -5.40 -9.51
C GLY A 142 14.74 -5.24 -8.65
N ARG A 143 14.01 -4.10 -8.72
CA ARG A 143 12.73 -3.89 -8.03
C ARG A 143 11.83 -2.93 -8.81
N ASP A 144 10.55 -3.32 -9.00
CA ASP A 144 9.58 -2.55 -9.80
C ASP A 144 9.01 -1.29 -9.08
N GLY A 145 9.34 -1.08 -7.80
CA GLY A 145 8.74 -0.04 -6.96
C GLY A 145 7.45 -0.52 -6.28
N LEU A 146 6.87 0.32 -5.42
CA LEU A 146 5.60 0.02 -4.78
C LEU A 146 4.44 0.28 -5.75
N PHE A 147 3.55 -0.70 -5.85
CA PHE A 147 2.30 -0.62 -6.59
C PHE A 147 1.15 -0.14 -5.68
N GLU A 148 1.13 -0.62 -4.44
CA GLU A 148 0.09 -0.31 -3.46
C GLU A 148 0.71 0.06 -2.11
N LEU A 149 0.22 1.16 -1.51
CA LEU A 149 0.69 1.67 -0.23
C LEU A 149 -0.47 2.14 0.64
N THR A 150 -0.57 1.58 1.84
CA THR A 150 -1.49 2.05 2.88
C THR A 150 -0.71 2.73 3.98
N LEU A 151 -1.08 3.98 4.27
CA LEU A 151 -0.55 4.83 5.34
C LEU A 151 -1.66 5.39 6.23
N SER A 152 -2.83 4.78 6.23
CA SER A 152 -4.00 5.18 7.02
C SER A 152 -3.64 5.43 8.49
N ALA A 153 -4.27 6.43 9.13
CA ALA A 153 -4.17 6.68 10.56
C ALA A 153 -2.73 6.91 11.12
N ASN A 154 -1.79 7.41 10.32
CA ASN A 154 -0.46 7.83 10.78
C ASN A 154 -0.47 9.32 11.16
N GLN A 155 -1.16 9.67 12.23
CA GLN A 155 -1.46 11.05 12.62
C GLN A 155 -0.24 11.87 13.09
N ASN A 156 0.92 11.26 13.28
CA ASN A 156 2.17 11.94 13.61
C ASN A 156 2.85 12.57 12.40
N VAL A 157 2.40 12.26 11.19
CA VAL A 157 2.94 12.86 9.97
C VAL A 157 2.45 14.30 9.84
N SER A 158 3.40 15.22 9.72
CA SER A 158 3.12 16.65 9.58
C SER A 158 2.80 17.04 8.12
N PRO A 159 2.32 18.25 7.86
CA PRO A 159 2.16 18.76 6.50
C PRO A 159 3.43 18.70 5.65
N LYS A 160 4.61 18.73 6.28
CA LYS A 160 5.89 18.58 5.59
C LYS A 160 6.07 17.14 5.09
N GLY A 161 5.80 16.13 5.91
CA GLY A 161 5.88 14.72 5.49
C GLY A 161 4.93 14.43 4.33
N TRP A 162 3.69 14.91 4.39
CA TRP A 162 2.74 14.76 3.27
C TRP A 162 3.19 15.47 1.99
N THR A 163 3.87 16.62 2.13
CA THR A 163 4.47 17.32 0.99
C THR A 163 5.60 16.48 0.36
N GLU A 164 6.47 15.89 1.15
CA GLU A 164 7.55 15.02 0.67
C GLU A 164 6.98 13.80 -0.08
N LEU A 165 5.93 13.16 0.45
CA LEU A 165 5.25 12.06 -0.22
C LEU A 165 4.66 12.48 -1.58
N ALA A 166 3.92 13.58 -1.61
CA ALA A 166 3.31 14.09 -2.83
C ALA A 166 4.37 14.42 -3.91
N ILE A 167 5.49 15.02 -3.53
CA ILE A 167 6.62 15.27 -4.45
C ILE A 167 7.20 13.96 -4.99
N ALA A 168 7.38 12.96 -4.14
CA ALA A 168 7.90 11.66 -4.56
C ALA A 168 6.96 10.95 -5.54
N ILE A 169 5.64 11.05 -5.32
CA ILE A 169 4.61 10.53 -6.23
C ILE A 169 4.69 11.24 -7.59
N ALA A 170 4.76 12.56 -7.59
CA ALA A 170 4.85 13.36 -8.82
C ALA A 170 6.12 13.09 -9.64
N ALA A 171 7.22 12.68 -8.99
CA ALA A 171 8.51 12.52 -9.65
C ALA A 171 8.64 11.22 -10.46
N LYS A 172 8.55 10.07 -9.84
CA LYS A 172 8.78 8.75 -10.47
C LYS A 172 8.17 7.61 -9.66
N SER A 173 6.94 7.74 -9.21
CA SER A 173 6.24 6.67 -8.50
C SER A 173 5.71 5.60 -9.45
N GLN A 174 5.65 4.35 -8.96
CA GLN A 174 4.95 3.25 -9.60
C GLN A 174 3.63 2.93 -8.88
N LEU A 175 3.20 3.79 -7.95
CA LEU A 175 1.96 3.57 -7.21
C LEU A 175 0.74 3.67 -8.13
N HIS A 176 -0.17 2.68 -7.98
CA HIS A 176 -1.50 2.67 -8.55
C HIS A 176 -2.55 2.91 -7.47
N CYS A 177 -2.33 2.38 -6.27
CA CYS A 177 -3.25 2.54 -5.15
C CYS A 177 -2.55 3.18 -3.94
N LEU A 178 -3.17 4.24 -3.38
CA LEU A 178 -2.68 4.96 -2.21
C LEU A 178 -3.82 5.20 -1.22
N TYR A 179 -3.68 4.69 0.00
CA TYR A 179 -4.66 4.85 1.07
C TYR A 179 -4.07 5.72 2.18
N LEU A 180 -4.68 6.89 2.40
CA LEU A 180 -4.25 7.92 3.35
C LEU A 180 -5.36 8.29 4.36
N ASP A 181 -6.42 7.49 4.40
CA ASP A 181 -7.58 7.72 5.24
C ASP A 181 -7.23 7.94 6.72
N TYR A 182 -8.03 8.75 7.40
CA TYR A 182 -7.90 9.10 8.81
C TYR A 182 -6.57 9.75 9.21
N ASN A 183 -5.95 10.51 8.28
CA ASN A 183 -4.78 11.33 8.54
C ASN A 183 -5.13 12.83 8.63
N ASN A 184 -4.28 13.61 9.26
CA ASN A 184 -4.45 15.06 9.34
C ASN A 184 -3.81 15.76 8.11
N ILE A 185 -4.49 15.69 6.96
CA ILE A 185 -4.01 16.23 5.68
C ILE A 185 -4.49 17.66 5.46
N GLY A 186 -5.78 17.93 5.65
CA GLY A 186 -6.41 19.23 5.50
C GLY A 186 -6.31 19.82 4.09
N ASP A 187 -6.76 21.08 3.92
CA ASP A 187 -6.76 21.74 2.61
C ASP A 187 -5.36 21.99 2.04
N TYR A 188 -4.37 22.23 2.91
CA TYR A 188 -2.99 22.41 2.46
C TYR A 188 -2.45 21.13 1.80
N GLY A 189 -2.62 19.99 2.47
CA GLY A 189 -2.23 18.70 1.92
C GLY A 189 -3.01 18.34 0.66
N ALA A 190 -4.34 18.59 0.63
CA ALA A 190 -5.17 18.42 -0.55
C ALA A 190 -4.59 19.19 -1.75
N GLY A 191 -4.15 20.44 -1.54
CA GLY A 191 -3.51 21.24 -2.59
C GLY A 191 -2.21 20.63 -3.12
N VAL A 192 -1.36 20.11 -2.23
CA VAL A 192 -0.10 19.46 -2.62
C VAL A 192 -0.36 18.14 -3.36
N PHE A 193 -1.28 17.33 -2.86
CA PHE A 193 -1.66 16.08 -3.54
C PHE A 193 -2.37 16.33 -4.88
N SER A 194 -3.14 17.41 -5.02
CA SER A 194 -3.74 17.81 -6.31
C SER A 194 -2.66 17.97 -7.40
N VAL A 195 -1.52 18.58 -7.07
CA VAL A 195 -0.39 18.70 -7.99
C VAL A 195 0.22 17.32 -8.31
N ALA A 196 0.36 16.48 -7.30
CA ALA A 196 0.88 15.12 -7.49
C ALA A 196 -0.03 14.26 -8.39
N LEU A 197 -1.35 14.33 -8.20
CA LEU A 197 -2.36 13.66 -9.03
C LEU A 197 -2.31 14.13 -10.49
N ALA A 198 -2.16 15.44 -10.72
CA ALA A 198 -2.02 15.98 -12.08
C ALA A 198 -0.74 15.54 -12.78
N ALA A 199 0.34 15.26 -12.04
CA ALA A 199 1.64 14.86 -12.56
C ALA A 199 1.84 13.33 -12.65
N SER A 200 1.10 12.56 -11.88
CA SER A 200 1.22 11.10 -11.86
C SER A 200 0.65 10.47 -13.14
N SER A 201 1.39 9.52 -13.69
CA SER A 201 0.96 8.71 -14.85
C SER A 201 0.52 7.30 -14.48
N THR A 202 0.55 6.94 -13.20
CA THR A 202 0.28 5.57 -12.72
C THR A 202 -0.82 5.49 -11.68
N LEU A 203 -1.08 6.56 -10.93
CA LEU A 203 -1.98 6.54 -9.78
C LEU A 203 -3.44 6.48 -10.25
N GLU A 204 -4.12 5.39 -9.90
CA GLU A 204 -5.49 5.06 -10.31
C GLU A 204 -6.49 5.24 -9.16
N LYS A 205 -6.06 4.93 -7.94
CA LYS A 205 -6.91 5.02 -6.75
C LYS A 205 -6.25 5.76 -5.61
N VAL A 206 -6.97 6.74 -5.02
CA VAL A 206 -6.53 7.43 -3.80
C VAL A 206 -7.68 7.55 -2.82
N ASP A 207 -7.39 7.23 -1.56
CA ASP A 207 -8.33 7.36 -0.45
C ASP A 207 -7.87 8.44 0.52
N PHE A 208 -8.70 9.46 0.70
CA PHE A 208 -8.57 10.56 1.66
C PHE A 208 -9.75 10.63 2.63
N GLU A 209 -10.43 9.51 2.91
CA GLU A 209 -11.54 9.49 3.86
C GLU A 209 -11.08 10.02 5.23
N GLY A 210 -11.90 10.87 5.87
CA GLY A 210 -11.62 11.36 7.21
C GLY A 210 -10.33 12.18 7.38
N CYS A 211 -9.84 12.83 6.31
CA CYS A 211 -8.56 13.55 6.30
C CYS A 211 -8.65 15.02 6.71
N GLY A 212 -9.81 15.51 7.16
CA GLY A 212 -10.03 16.89 7.58
C GLY A 212 -9.96 17.89 6.42
N ILE A 213 -10.25 17.47 5.21
CA ILE A 213 -10.25 18.29 3.99
C ILE A 213 -11.56 19.11 3.96
N GLY A 214 -11.43 20.40 3.73
CA GLY A 214 -12.56 21.32 3.59
C GLY A 214 -12.98 21.51 2.13
N GLU A 215 -14.00 22.36 1.94
CA GLU A 215 -14.53 22.70 0.61
C GLU A 215 -13.43 23.19 -0.34
N ARG A 216 -12.51 24.00 0.17
CA ARG A 216 -11.39 24.54 -0.63
C ARG A 216 -10.45 23.42 -1.14
N GLY A 217 -10.17 22.40 -0.32
CA GLY A 217 -9.39 21.24 -0.75
C GLY A 217 -10.13 20.42 -1.80
N GLY A 218 -11.45 20.26 -1.62
CA GLY A 218 -12.34 19.63 -2.60
C GLY A 218 -12.32 20.33 -3.96
N GLU A 219 -12.39 21.69 -3.97
CA GLU A 219 -12.29 22.50 -5.20
C GLU A 219 -10.96 22.29 -5.93
N MET A 220 -9.85 22.10 -5.20
CA MET A 220 -8.55 21.79 -5.81
C MET A 220 -8.55 20.43 -6.48
N PHE A 221 -9.11 19.40 -5.85
CA PHE A 221 -9.28 18.08 -6.48
C PHE A 221 -10.21 18.15 -7.69
N PHE A 222 -11.36 18.82 -7.58
CA PHE A 222 -12.25 19.03 -8.72
C PHE A 222 -11.51 19.67 -9.91
N THR A 223 -10.72 20.72 -9.65
CA THR A 223 -9.93 21.39 -10.68
C THR A 223 -9.00 20.42 -11.41
N VAL A 224 -8.36 19.49 -10.69
CA VAL A 224 -7.49 18.49 -11.30
C VAL A 224 -8.28 17.48 -12.10
N VAL A 225 -9.32 16.88 -11.54
CA VAL A 225 -10.09 15.86 -12.26
C VAL A 225 -10.86 16.43 -13.46
N ALA A 226 -11.26 17.71 -13.42
CA ALA A 226 -11.96 18.32 -14.54
C ALA A 226 -11.03 18.79 -15.68
N ASN A 227 -9.79 19.23 -15.37
CA ASN A 227 -8.97 19.95 -16.36
C ASN A 227 -7.68 19.22 -16.78
N TYR A 228 -7.28 18.15 -16.09
CA TYR A 228 -6.05 17.41 -16.37
C TYR A 228 -6.35 15.98 -16.79
N GLN A 229 -5.52 15.45 -17.67
CA GLN A 229 -5.57 14.03 -18.04
C GLN A 229 -4.82 13.22 -16.97
N THR A 230 -5.54 12.76 -15.98
CA THR A 230 -5.01 11.86 -14.94
C THR A 230 -5.36 10.41 -15.27
N LYS A 231 -4.65 9.46 -14.66
CA LYS A 231 -5.00 8.04 -14.65
C LYS A 231 -5.96 7.67 -13.51
N LEU A 232 -6.39 8.68 -12.76
CA LEU A 232 -7.22 8.48 -11.57
C LEU A 232 -8.63 8.02 -11.96
N ASP A 233 -9.01 6.85 -11.48
CA ASP A 233 -10.32 6.24 -11.65
C ASP A 233 -11.17 6.38 -10.38
N GLU A 234 -10.54 6.40 -9.20
CA GLU A 234 -11.23 6.49 -7.92
C GLU A 234 -10.56 7.49 -6.97
N LEU A 235 -11.37 8.42 -6.44
CA LEU A 235 -10.97 9.36 -5.40
C LEU A 235 -12.00 9.33 -4.27
N VAL A 236 -11.62 8.75 -3.13
CA VAL A 236 -12.49 8.65 -1.95
C VAL A 236 -12.30 9.89 -1.09
N LEU A 237 -13.40 10.61 -0.80
CA LEU A 237 -13.42 11.87 -0.05
C LEU A 237 -14.47 11.88 1.07
N PHE A 238 -15.03 10.72 1.44
CA PHE A 238 -16.03 10.64 2.51
C PHE A 238 -15.47 11.10 3.86
N GLU A 239 -16.35 11.38 4.81
CA GLU A 239 -16.01 11.85 6.16
C GLU A 239 -15.10 13.10 6.21
N ASN A 240 -15.17 13.95 5.17
CA ASN A 240 -14.50 15.25 5.09
C ASN A 240 -15.52 16.41 5.17
N ASN A 241 -15.03 17.65 5.27
CA ASN A 241 -15.88 18.84 5.29
C ASN A 241 -16.11 19.40 3.86
N ILE A 242 -16.43 18.53 2.92
CA ILE A 242 -16.69 18.84 1.50
C ILE A 242 -18.18 18.63 1.25
N SER A 243 -18.82 19.54 0.51
CA SER A 243 -20.24 19.41 0.17
C SER A 243 -20.52 18.17 -0.68
N ALA A 244 -21.67 17.54 -0.48
CA ALA A 244 -22.09 16.39 -1.27
C ALA A 244 -22.21 16.73 -2.77
N GLU A 245 -22.53 17.98 -3.09
CA GLU A 245 -22.60 18.48 -4.47
C GLU A 245 -21.22 18.43 -5.13
N LEU A 246 -20.18 18.93 -4.47
CA LEU A 246 -18.81 18.93 -4.99
C LEU A 246 -18.23 17.51 -5.11
N ILE A 247 -18.50 16.66 -4.12
CA ILE A 247 -18.13 15.23 -4.20
C ILE A 247 -18.79 14.56 -5.42
N GLY A 248 -20.07 14.83 -5.65
CA GLY A 248 -20.81 14.35 -6.82
C GLY A 248 -20.19 14.82 -8.14
N GLN A 249 -19.85 16.10 -8.26
CA GLN A 249 -19.18 16.65 -9.44
C GLN A 249 -17.82 15.99 -9.71
N ILE A 250 -17.03 15.74 -8.67
CA ILE A 250 -15.74 15.01 -8.79
C ILE A 250 -15.97 13.60 -9.31
N SER A 251 -16.94 12.87 -8.74
CA SER A 251 -17.28 11.51 -9.13
C SER A 251 -17.78 11.42 -10.58
N ASP A 252 -18.63 12.36 -11.00
CA ASP A 252 -19.13 12.44 -12.37
C ASP A 252 -17.98 12.66 -13.38
N CYS A 253 -17.03 13.57 -13.06
CA CYS A 253 -15.85 13.82 -13.89
C CYS A 253 -14.98 12.56 -14.05
N LEU A 254 -14.76 11.78 -12.99
CA LEU A 254 -13.99 10.53 -13.04
C LEU A 254 -14.71 9.48 -13.88
N SER A 255 -16.04 9.31 -13.67
CA SER A 255 -16.85 8.32 -14.39
C SER A 255 -16.89 8.57 -15.91
N HIS A 256 -16.96 9.83 -16.33
CA HIS A 256 -16.93 10.19 -17.75
C HIS A 256 -15.57 9.87 -18.41
N LYS A 257 -14.48 10.08 -17.69
CA LYS A 257 -13.13 9.76 -18.22
C LYS A 257 -12.92 8.28 -18.40
N SER A 258 -13.39 7.45 -17.49
CA SER A 258 -13.27 6.00 -17.60
C SER A 258 -14.02 5.47 -18.82
N GLN A 259 -15.21 5.99 -19.13
CA GLN A 259 -15.98 5.63 -20.32
C GLN A 259 -15.30 6.04 -21.64
N GLU A 260 -14.73 7.25 -21.71
CA GLU A 260 -14.00 7.69 -22.89
C GLU A 260 -12.71 6.87 -23.17
N CYS A 261 -12.07 6.35 -22.13
CA CYS A 261 -10.92 5.45 -22.27
C CYS A 261 -11.32 4.10 -22.82
N GLU A 262 -12.41 3.49 -22.32
CA GLU A 262 -12.93 2.21 -22.82
C GLU A 262 -13.38 2.29 -24.28
N GLU A 263 -14.03 3.38 -24.71
CA GLU A 263 -14.44 3.59 -26.10
C GLU A 263 -13.24 3.72 -27.04
N ARG A 264 -12.16 4.40 -26.63
CA ARG A 264 -10.93 4.53 -27.43
C ARG A 264 -10.18 3.21 -27.60
N ASP A 265 -10.18 2.35 -26.59
CA ASP A 265 -9.50 1.06 -26.65
C ASP A 265 -10.30 0.03 -27.48
N THR A 266 -11.63 0.07 -27.44
CA THR A 266 -12.49 -0.73 -28.32
C THR A 266 -12.34 -0.30 -29.80
N ASP A 267 -12.21 0.99 -30.07
CA ASP A 267 -12.03 1.51 -31.46
C ASP A 267 -10.65 1.16 -32.04
N LYS A 268 -9.60 1.09 -31.20
CA LYS A 268 -8.27 0.61 -31.61
C LYS A 268 -8.26 -0.89 -31.92
N SER A 269 -8.90 -1.71 -31.08
CA SER A 269 -8.98 -3.16 -31.30
C SER A 269 -9.71 -3.50 -32.62
N HIS A 270 -10.78 -2.77 -32.94
CA HIS A 270 -11.51 -2.93 -34.22
C HIS A 270 -10.72 -2.47 -35.45
N ARG A 271 -9.79 -1.53 -35.32
CA ARG A 271 -8.91 -1.10 -36.44
C ARG A 271 -7.78 -2.10 -36.68
N GLU A 272 -7.19 -2.66 -35.63
CA GLU A 272 -6.13 -3.68 -35.77
C GLU A 272 -6.65 -5.01 -36.34
N ASP A 273 -7.90 -5.38 -36.07
CA ASP A 273 -8.51 -6.57 -36.65
C ASP A 273 -8.90 -6.38 -38.14
N ASN A 274 -9.23 -5.16 -38.55
CA ASN A 274 -9.50 -4.86 -39.96
C ASN A 274 -8.22 -4.75 -40.81
N ASP A 275 -7.10 -4.31 -40.23
CA ASP A 275 -5.80 -4.25 -40.95
C ASP A 275 -5.13 -5.63 -41.09
N LYS A 276 -5.54 -6.64 -40.29
CA LYS A 276 -5.10 -8.04 -40.44
C LYS A 276 -5.95 -8.86 -41.39
N ALA A 277 -7.06 -8.31 -41.86
CA ALA A 277 -8.02 -8.98 -42.77
C ALA A 277 -7.87 -8.52 -44.24
N LEU A 278 -6.95 -7.62 -44.55
CA LEU A 278 -6.54 -7.17 -45.88
C LEU A 278 -5.12 -7.69 -46.19
#